data_d391f8abfba6a24d71f8d4aee5e513c7
#
_entry.id   d391f8abfba6a24d71f8d4aee5e513c7
#
_cell.length_a   1.000
_cell.length_b   1.000
_cell.length_c   1.000
_cell.angle_alpha   90.00
_cell.angle_beta   90.00
_cell.angle_gamma   90.00
#
_symmetry.space_group_name_H-M   'P 1'
#
loop_
_entity.id
_entity.type
_entity.pdbx_description
1 polymer ?
#
loop_
_entity_poly.entity_id
_entity_poly.type
_entity_poly.pdbx_seq_one_letter_code
_entity_poly.pdbx_strand_id
1 'polypeptide(L)'
;MKVKVIIERNDNGNYQAVPQLDENIAFFGMGKTVADAMDDLHNSYEEAMAMEPSLPKDIDFECEYDTASFLQMFKGRMNLADLQTITGISRKQLNHYVTGYRKPSPKTVQRIQAGIRQYAADLSRVVLV
;
A
#
# COMPACT_ATOMS: atom_id res chain seq x y z
N MET A 1 12.64 14.95 5.70
CA MET A 1 11.24 15.30 5.42
C MET A 1 10.50 14.03 5.03
N LYS A 2 9.39 13.78 5.69
CA LYS A 2 8.56 12.62 5.38
C LYS A 2 7.57 12.95 4.29
N VAL A 3 7.47 12.06 3.29
CA VAL A 3 6.52 12.20 2.19
C VAL A 3 5.71 10.92 2.09
N LYS A 4 4.39 11.06 2.11
CA LYS A 4 3.49 9.93 1.93
C LYS A 4 3.53 9.46 0.49
N VAL A 5 3.59 8.15 0.31
CA VAL A 5 3.53 7.49 -0.99
C VAL A 5 2.30 6.61 -1.02
N ILE A 6 1.40 6.90 -1.94
CA ILE A 6 0.20 6.07 -2.13
C ILE A 6 0.55 4.90 -3.03
N ILE A 7 0.31 3.69 -2.52
CA ILE A 7 0.49 2.45 -3.27
C ILE A 7 -0.86 2.02 -3.82
N GLU A 8 -0.94 1.91 -5.14
CA GLU A 8 -2.13 1.46 -5.85
C GLU A 8 -1.78 0.31 -6.79
N ARG A 9 -2.71 -0.62 -6.94
CA ARG A 9 -2.59 -1.69 -7.93
C ARG A 9 -3.43 -1.32 -9.15
N ASN A 10 -2.83 -1.35 -10.32
CA ASN A 10 -3.53 -1.06 -11.57
C ASN A 10 -4.23 -2.31 -12.14
N ASP A 11 -5.02 -2.13 -13.19
CA ASP A 11 -5.79 -3.22 -13.81
C ASP A 11 -4.93 -4.33 -14.40
N ASN A 12 -3.67 -4.03 -14.72
CA ASN A 12 -2.70 -5.00 -15.25
C ASN A 12 -2.02 -5.83 -14.14
N GLY A 13 -2.38 -5.58 -12.87
CA GLY A 13 -1.77 -6.26 -11.74
C GLY A 13 -0.42 -5.71 -11.31
N ASN A 14 0.04 -4.63 -11.93
CA ASN A 14 1.25 -3.91 -11.52
C ASN A 14 0.92 -2.93 -10.39
N TYR A 15 1.95 -2.53 -9.64
CA TYR A 15 1.83 -1.56 -8.57
C TYR A 15 2.41 -0.23 -9.00
N GLN A 16 1.81 0.84 -8.51
CA GLN A 16 2.24 2.21 -8.72
C GLN A 16 2.48 2.86 -7.37
N ALA A 17 3.62 3.53 -7.22
CA ALA A 17 3.97 4.29 -6.02
C ALA A 17 3.99 5.77 -6.39
N VAL A 18 3.06 6.54 -5.83
CA VAL A 18 2.88 7.96 -6.16
C VAL A 18 3.15 8.81 -4.93
N PRO A 19 4.23 9.58 -4.92
CA PRO A 19 4.51 10.48 -3.79
C PRO A 19 3.55 11.66 -3.79
N GLN A 20 3.14 12.05 -2.60
CA GLN A 20 2.24 13.18 -2.40
C GLN A 20 3.08 14.45 -2.16
N LEU A 21 3.49 15.08 -3.25
CA LEU A 21 4.24 16.34 -3.25
C LEU A 21 3.47 17.41 -3.99
N ASP A 22 3.50 18.65 -3.45
CA ASP A 22 2.86 19.83 -4.05
C ASP A 22 3.72 20.47 -5.14
N GLU A 23 4.68 19.75 -5.67
CA GLU A 23 5.59 20.24 -6.69
C GLU A 23 5.04 19.98 -8.09
N ASN A 24 5.37 20.87 -9.03
CA ASN A 24 5.00 20.71 -10.43
C ASN A 24 5.76 19.61 -11.14
N ILE A 25 6.66 18.94 -10.45
CA ILE A 25 7.46 17.85 -10.99
C ILE A 25 6.84 16.54 -10.55
N ALA A 26 6.37 15.78 -11.52
CA ALA A 26 5.82 14.46 -11.26
C ALA A 26 6.90 13.41 -11.43
N PHE A 27 7.14 12.64 -10.39
CA PHE A 27 7.88 11.39 -10.47
C PHE A 27 7.12 10.32 -9.71
N PHE A 28 7.22 9.10 -10.17
CA PHE A 28 6.52 7.98 -9.57
C PHE A 28 7.29 6.69 -9.86
N GLY A 29 6.89 5.62 -9.19
CA GLY A 29 7.48 4.31 -9.44
C GLY A 29 6.42 3.31 -9.86
N MET A 30 6.79 2.37 -10.71
CA MET A 30 5.96 1.26 -11.15
C MET A 30 6.74 -0.05 -11.09
N GLY A 31 6.04 -1.13 -10.81
CA GLY A 31 6.66 -2.45 -10.78
C GLY A 31 5.64 -3.56 -10.61
N LYS A 32 6.10 -4.79 -10.77
CA LYS A 32 5.26 -5.98 -10.59
C LYS A 32 4.98 -6.29 -9.11
N THR A 33 5.81 -5.77 -8.24
CA THR A 33 5.66 -5.87 -6.78
C THR A 33 5.75 -4.48 -6.17
N VAL A 34 5.30 -4.34 -4.92
CA VAL A 34 5.45 -3.09 -4.19
C VAL A 34 6.92 -2.73 -4.02
N ALA A 35 7.78 -3.71 -3.74
CA ALA A 35 9.23 -3.49 -3.63
C ALA A 35 9.82 -2.93 -4.93
N ASP A 36 9.47 -3.51 -6.07
CA ASP A 36 9.92 -3.02 -7.38
C ASP A 36 9.43 -1.61 -7.66
N ALA A 37 8.17 -1.31 -7.33
CA ALA A 37 7.59 0.03 -7.49
C ALA A 37 8.33 1.06 -6.63
N MET A 38 8.69 0.70 -5.40
CA MET A 38 9.44 1.58 -4.50
C MET A 38 10.88 1.79 -4.98
N ASP A 39 11.54 0.75 -5.48
CA ASP A 39 12.88 0.87 -6.09
C ASP A 39 12.85 1.80 -7.30
N ASP A 40 11.83 1.64 -8.16
CA ASP A 40 11.64 2.51 -9.32
C ASP A 40 11.35 3.95 -8.90
N LEU A 41 10.58 4.14 -7.83
CA LEU A 41 10.32 5.47 -7.26
C LEU A 41 11.63 6.14 -6.80
N HIS A 42 12.49 5.42 -6.09
CA HIS A 42 13.78 5.95 -5.65
C HIS A 42 14.66 6.35 -6.84
N ASN A 43 14.71 5.52 -7.87
CA ASN A 43 15.46 5.83 -9.10
C ASN A 43 14.89 7.04 -9.82
N SER A 44 13.58 7.13 -9.93
CA SER A 44 12.90 8.28 -10.55
C SER A 44 13.14 9.56 -9.76
N TYR A 45 13.18 9.47 -8.44
CA TYR A 45 13.50 10.61 -7.59
C TYR A 45 14.93 11.11 -7.80
N GLU A 46 15.90 10.21 -7.88
CA GLU A 46 17.30 10.56 -8.15
C GLU A 46 17.45 11.25 -9.51
N GLU A 47 16.79 10.71 -10.53
CA GLU A 47 16.77 11.32 -11.86
C GLU A 47 16.12 12.70 -11.84
N ALA A 48 15.00 12.84 -11.15
CA ALA A 48 14.31 14.12 -11.02
C ALA A 48 15.15 15.17 -10.28
N MET A 49 15.87 14.76 -9.23
CA MET A 49 16.78 15.67 -8.52
C MET A 49 17.93 16.16 -9.39
N ALA A 50 18.45 15.32 -10.27
CA ALA A 50 19.53 15.71 -11.19
C ALA A 50 19.05 16.76 -12.20
N MET A 51 17.76 16.68 -12.60
CA MET A 51 17.15 17.64 -13.54
C MET A 51 16.64 18.90 -12.85
N GLU A 52 16.20 18.78 -11.60
CA GLU A 52 15.62 19.89 -10.84
C GLU A 52 16.22 19.91 -9.42
N PRO A 53 17.36 20.61 -9.25
CA PRO A 53 18.04 20.66 -7.95
C PRO A 53 17.24 21.32 -6.82
N SER A 54 16.12 21.98 -7.14
CA SER A 54 15.25 22.61 -6.13
C SER A 54 14.35 21.61 -5.40
N LEU A 55 14.28 20.35 -5.87
CA LEU A 55 13.52 19.32 -5.18
C LEU A 55 14.06 19.08 -3.77
N PRO A 56 13.18 18.80 -2.80
CA PRO A 56 13.60 18.49 -1.45
C PRO A 56 14.60 17.33 -1.42
N LYS A 57 15.64 17.47 -0.62
CA LYS A 57 16.64 16.43 -0.38
C LYS A 57 16.25 15.62 0.86
N ASP A 58 16.80 14.43 0.97
CA ASP A 58 16.64 13.57 2.14
C ASP A 58 15.16 13.27 2.43
N ILE A 59 14.41 12.91 1.39
CA ILE A 59 13.02 12.49 1.54
C ILE A 59 12.97 11.08 2.10
N ASP A 60 12.20 10.92 3.18
CA ASP A 60 11.82 9.64 3.74
C ASP A 60 10.41 9.30 3.24
N PHE A 61 10.29 8.29 2.39
CA PHE A 61 9.03 7.88 1.81
C PHE A 61 8.27 6.94 2.74
N GLU A 62 7.09 7.35 3.17
CA GLU A 62 6.18 6.53 3.97
C GLU A 62 5.07 5.98 3.08
N CYS A 63 4.97 4.64 2.99
CA CYS A 63 3.97 4.00 2.15
C CYS A 63 2.60 3.98 2.84
N GLU A 64 1.59 4.45 2.12
CA GLU A 64 0.19 4.24 2.46
C GLU A 64 -0.47 3.47 1.32
N TYR A 65 -1.18 2.42 1.65
CA TYR A 65 -1.88 1.62 0.65
C TYR A 65 -3.31 2.13 0.48
N ASP A 66 -3.73 2.27 -0.77
CA ASP A 66 -5.16 2.24 -1.08
C ASP A 66 -5.74 0.92 -0.56
N THR A 67 -6.86 0.98 0.18
CA THR A 67 -7.38 -0.19 0.89
C THR A 67 -7.74 -1.33 -0.07
N ALA A 68 -8.40 -1.01 -1.19
CA ALA A 68 -8.76 -2.04 -2.18
C ALA A 68 -7.51 -2.72 -2.75
N SER A 69 -6.50 -1.94 -3.10
CA SER A 69 -5.22 -2.45 -3.63
C SER A 69 -4.48 -3.33 -2.61
N PHE A 70 -4.48 -2.92 -1.35
CA PHE A 70 -3.91 -3.71 -0.27
C PHE A 70 -4.62 -5.06 -0.11
N LEU A 71 -5.95 -5.05 -0.10
CA LEU A 71 -6.73 -6.28 0.01
C LEU A 71 -6.53 -7.22 -1.18
N GLN A 72 -6.40 -6.68 -2.39
CA GLN A 72 -6.09 -7.46 -3.58
C GLN A 72 -4.73 -8.15 -3.47
N MET A 73 -3.73 -7.44 -2.98
CA MET A 73 -2.40 -7.97 -2.75
C MET A 73 -2.42 -9.07 -1.67
N PHE A 74 -3.10 -8.79 -0.55
CA PHE A 74 -3.16 -9.70 0.59
C PHE A 74 -3.98 -10.95 0.28
N LYS A 75 -5.02 -10.83 -0.54
CA LYS A 75 -5.83 -11.96 -1.01
C LYS A 75 -4.99 -13.03 -1.71
N GLY A 76 -3.92 -12.65 -2.38
CA GLY A 76 -2.98 -13.61 -2.99
C GLY A 76 -2.20 -14.45 -1.99
N ARG A 77 -2.15 -14.04 -0.72
CA ARG A 77 -1.44 -14.74 0.37
C ARG A 77 -2.39 -15.38 1.37
N MET A 78 -3.62 -14.90 1.44
CA MET A 78 -4.67 -15.38 2.32
C MET A 78 -6.00 -15.34 1.58
N ASN A 79 -6.89 -16.27 1.88
CA ASN A 79 -8.24 -16.22 1.32
C ASN A 79 -9.13 -15.26 2.12
N LEU A 80 -10.32 -14.95 1.59
CA LEU A 80 -11.23 -14.02 2.24
C LEU A 80 -11.77 -14.55 3.57
N ALA A 81 -11.83 -15.86 3.76
CA ALA A 81 -12.23 -16.44 5.04
C ALA A 81 -11.21 -16.13 6.14
N ASP A 82 -9.92 -16.22 5.81
CA ASP A 82 -8.84 -15.85 6.74
C ASP A 82 -8.89 -14.36 7.05
N LEU A 83 -9.09 -13.52 6.05
CA LEU A 83 -9.23 -12.07 6.24
C LEU A 83 -10.44 -11.72 7.10
N GLN A 84 -11.55 -12.45 6.96
CA GLN A 84 -12.71 -12.29 7.85
C GLN A 84 -12.35 -12.55 9.30
N THR A 85 -11.60 -13.61 9.57
CA THR A 85 -11.15 -13.94 10.92
C THR A 85 -10.23 -12.85 11.49
N ILE A 86 -9.32 -12.34 10.67
CA ILE A 86 -8.35 -11.33 11.08
C ILE A 86 -9.00 -9.96 11.32
N THR A 87 -9.92 -9.55 10.44
CA THR A 87 -10.49 -8.21 10.46
C THR A 87 -11.84 -8.12 11.17
N GLY A 88 -12.53 -9.22 11.32
CA GLY A 88 -13.92 -9.23 11.82
C GLY A 88 -14.94 -8.73 10.82
N ILE A 89 -14.56 -8.53 9.56
CA ILE A 89 -15.44 -8.06 8.49
C ILE A 89 -15.83 -9.25 7.63
N SER A 90 -17.12 -9.33 7.25
CA SER A 90 -17.62 -10.47 6.48
C SER A 90 -16.93 -10.61 5.12
N ARG A 91 -16.80 -11.85 4.65
CA ARG A 91 -16.24 -12.14 3.31
C ARG A 91 -16.97 -11.38 2.21
N LYS A 92 -18.28 -11.24 2.31
CA LYS A 92 -19.09 -10.50 1.34
C LYS A 92 -18.67 -9.03 1.27
N GLN A 93 -18.52 -8.37 2.42
CA GLN A 93 -18.08 -6.99 2.48
C GLN A 93 -16.65 -6.84 1.99
N LEU A 94 -15.74 -7.72 2.41
CA LEU A 94 -14.36 -7.71 1.95
C LEU A 94 -14.28 -7.85 0.42
N ASN A 95 -15.10 -8.75 -0.15
CA ASN A 95 -15.15 -8.91 -1.61
C ASN A 95 -15.62 -7.63 -2.31
N HIS A 96 -16.61 -6.93 -1.74
CA HIS A 96 -17.05 -5.64 -2.28
C HIS A 96 -15.94 -4.60 -2.31
N TYR A 97 -15.08 -4.59 -1.31
CA TYR A 97 -13.92 -3.68 -1.28
C TYR A 97 -12.83 -4.10 -2.28
N VAL A 98 -12.54 -5.40 -2.36
CA VAL A 98 -11.55 -5.95 -3.32
C VAL A 98 -11.93 -5.64 -4.76
N THR A 99 -13.21 -5.77 -5.11
CA THR A 99 -13.72 -5.55 -6.46
C THR A 99 -13.97 -4.07 -6.78
N GLY A 100 -13.92 -3.20 -5.79
CA GLY A 100 -14.24 -1.78 -5.95
C GLY A 100 -15.73 -1.48 -6.00
N TYR A 101 -16.60 -2.49 -5.77
CA TYR A 101 -18.04 -2.30 -5.73
C TYR A 101 -18.47 -1.33 -4.64
N ARG A 102 -17.77 -1.34 -3.51
CA ARG A 102 -17.96 -0.38 -2.41
C ARG A 102 -16.61 0.05 -1.87
N LYS A 103 -16.53 1.30 -1.40
CA LYS A 103 -15.38 1.79 -0.65
C LYS A 103 -15.64 1.62 0.85
N PRO A 104 -14.67 1.15 1.63
CA PRO A 104 -14.82 1.10 3.07
C PRO A 104 -14.86 2.52 3.66
N SER A 105 -15.70 2.71 4.69
CA SER A 105 -15.71 3.94 5.47
C SER A 105 -14.40 4.08 6.25
N PRO A 106 -14.03 5.29 6.71
CA PRO A 106 -12.85 5.47 7.56
C PRO A 106 -12.84 4.56 8.78
N LYS A 107 -13.99 4.33 9.39
CA LYS A 107 -14.12 3.41 10.53
C LYS A 107 -13.81 1.98 10.14
N THR A 108 -14.27 1.53 8.97
CA THR A 108 -13.99 0.19 8.46
C THR A 108 -12.51 0.04 8.11
N VAL A 109 -11.89 1.04 7.50
CA VAL A 109 -10.44 1.06 7.24
C VAL A 109 -9.65 0.88 8.53
N GLN A 110 -10.05 1.57 9.61
CA GLN A 110 -9.41 1.43 10.91
C GLN A 110 -9.55 0.03 11.48
N ARG A 111 -10.71 -0.60 11.30
CA ARG A 111 -10.92 -2.00 11.73
C ARG A 111 -10.02 -2.97 10.98
N ILE A 112 -9.92 -2.80 9.67
CA ILE A 112 -9.03 -3.62 8.84
C ILE A 112 -7.59 -3.44 9.30
N GLN A 113 -7.15 -2.20 9.47
CA GLN A 113 -5.81 -1.87 9.93
C GLN A 113 -5.49 -2.47 11.29
N ALA A 114 -6.42 -2.34 12.25
CA ALA A 114 -6.26 -2.88 13.60
C ALA A 114 -6.15 -4.40 13.58
N GLY A 115 -6.99 -5.07 12.81
CA GLY A 115 -6.96 -6.53 12.69
C GLY A 115 -5.65 -7.04 12.11
N ILE A 116 -5.14 -6.40 11.07
CA ILE A 116 -3.87 -6.76 10.44
C ILE A 116 -2.70 -6.53 11.38
N ARG A 117 -2.67 -5.41 12.11
CA ARG A 117 -1.62 -5.12 13.09
C ARG A 117 -1.61 -6.13 14.22
N GLN A 118 -2.80 -6.52 14.71
CA GLN A 118 -2.91 -7.55 15.74
C GLN A 118 -2.38 -8.88 15.24
N TYR A 119 -2.75 -9.28 14.02
CA TYR A 119 -2.27 -10.51 13.42
C TYR A 119 -0.74 -10.49 13.24
N ALA A 120 -0.18 -9.40 12.79
CA ALA A 120 1.27 -9.23 12.67
C ALA A 120 1.97 -9.35 14.04
N ALA A 121 1.39 -8.76 15.09
CA ALA A 121 1.91 -8.86 16.45
C ALA A 121 1.88 -10.30 16.96
N ASP A 122 0.78 -11.01 16.70
CA ASP A 122 0.64 -12.42 17.09
C ASP A 122 1.68 -13.30 16.38
N LEU A 123 1.89 -13.10 15.09
CA LEU A 123 2.89 -13.84 14.32
C LEU A 123 4.31 -13.55 14.81
N SER A 124 4.60 -12.33 15.21
CA SER A 124 5.93 -11.95 15.67
C SER A 124 6.34 -12.64 16.96
N ARG A 125 5.40 -13.20 17.71
CA ARG A 125 5.64 -13.94 18.94
C ARG A 125 5.85 -15.43 18.72
N VAL A 126 5.61 -15.93 17.51
CA VAL A 126 5.71 -17.35 17.21
C VAL A 126 7.17 -17.78 17.14
N VAL A 127 7.50 -18.84 17.88
CA VAL A 127 8.81 -19.49 17.82
C VAL A 127 8.57 -20.95 17.41
N LEU A 128 9.16 -21.34 16.30
CA LEU A 128 9.04 -22.71 15.81
C LEU A 128 10.13 -23.59 16.40
N VAL A 129 9.78 -24.82 16.76
CA VAL A 129 10.71 -25.82 17.30
C VAL A 129 10.78 -27.04 16.40
#